data_9ec9b2aaf4c354d25af480667047484f
#
_entry.id   9ec9b2aaf4c354d25af480667047484f
#
_cell.length_a   1.000
_cell.length_b   1.000
_cell.length_c   1.000
_cell.angle_alpha   90.00
_cell.angle_beta   90.00
_cell.angle_gamma   90.00
#
_symmetry.space_group_name_H-M   'P 1'
#
loop_
_entity.id
_entity.type
_entity.pdbx_description
1 polymer ?
#
loop_
_entity_poly.entity_id
_entity_poly.type
_entity_poly.pdbx_seq_one_letter_code
_entity_poly.pdbx_strand_id
1 'polypeptide(L)'
;MTLLDAKQYDTARDRRRRNRIIAIIVLALIAAWVVYHCRDYSERRVAGDFFGALQKQDYQAAYGIWFHDPAWKQHPEKYSSYQFNDFYRDWGPGGEWGLIKTSSADCSLSPSGGSGVIVQVTVNGRTEHPYLWVEKSSKTLSFSPNEIQCGNWWGWLVE
;
A
#
# COMPACT_ATOMS: atom_id res chain seq x y z
N MET A 1 -23.75 17.05 65.72
CA MET A 1 -23.40 16.50 64.37
C MET A 1 -22.26 17.34 63.85
N THR A 2 -21.04 16.80 63.89
CA THR A 2 -19.81 17.53 63.54
C THR A 2 -19.57 17.40 62.04
N LEU A 3 -19.62 18.54 61.35
CA LEU A 3 -19.30 18.72 59.92
C LEU A 3 -17.82 18.47 59.54
N LEU A 4 -17.07 17.76 60.39
CA LEU A 4 -15.60 17.65 60.28
C LEU A 4 -15.10 16.34 59.63
N ASP A 5 -16.01 15.55 59.03
CA ASP A 5 -15.58 14.32 58.34
C ASP A 5 -15.62 14.46 56.79
N ALA A 6 -15.31 15.66 56.32
CA ALA A 6 -15.07 15.89 54.89
C ALA A 6 -13.75 15.20 54.48
N LYS A 7 -13.87 14.04 53.84
CA LYS A 7 -12.76 13.30 53.30
C LYS A 7 -11.92 14.23 52.39
N GLN A 8 -10.69 14.49 52.85
CA GLN A 8 -9.79 15.39 52.11
C GLN A 8 -9.61 14.93 50.67
N TYR A 9 -9.97 15.77 49.72
CA TYR A 9 -9.93 15.45 48.28
C TYR A 9 -8.45 15.31 47.86
N ASP A 10 -8.05 14.12 47.42
CA ASP A 10 -6.69 13.82 46.93
C ASP A 10 -6.52 14.21 45.48
N THR A 11 -6.18 15.47 45.24
CA THR A 11 -5.90 16.04 43.92
C THR A 11 -4.79 15.33 43.16
N ALA A 12 -3.82 14.73 43.87
CA ALA A 12 -2.70 14.01 43.24
C ALA A 12 -3.16 12.68 42.64
N ARG A 13 -4.12 11.98 43.27
CA ARG A 13 -4.70 10.73 42.77
C ARG A 13 -5.51 10.97 41.54
N ASP A 14 -6.31 12.02 41.52
CA ASP A 14 -7.15 12.36 40.35
C ASP A 14 -6.32 12.84 39.15
N ARG A 15 -5.23 13.60 39.44
CA ARG A 15 -4.27 14.00 38.42
C ARG A 15 -3.59 12.78 37.78
N ARG A 16 -3.18 11.79 38.55
CA ARG A 16 -2.57 10.54 38.09
C ARG A 16 -3.57 9.74 37.25
N ARG A 17 -4.82 9.64 37.71
CA ARG A 17 -5.89 8.95 36.97
C ARG A 17 -6.17 9.61 35.62
N ARG A 18 -6.32 10.93 35.60
CA ARG A 18 -6.53 11.71 34.39
C ARG A 18 -5.35 11.55 33.41
N ASN A 19 -4.12 11.65 33.87
CA ASN A 19 -2.93 11.50 33.04
C ASN A 19 -2.85 10.08 32.44
N ARG A 20 -3.22 9.03 33.18
CA ARG A 20 -3.30 7.66 32.65
C ARG A 20 -4.36 7.54 31.56
N ILE A 21 -5.54 8.11 31.74
CA ILE A 21 -6.59 8.10 30.74
C ILE A 21 -6.14 8.82 29.47
N ILE A 22 -5.53 10.00 29.61
CA ILE A 22 -4.99 10.76 28.48
C ILE A 22 -3.92 9.94 27.75
N ALA A 23 -3.00 9.31 28.46
CA ALA A 23 -1.95 8.47 27.87
C ALA A 23 -2.54 7.28 27.09
N ILE A 24 -3.57 6.61 27.63
CA ILE A 24 -4.26 5.51 26.93
C ILE A 24 -4.93 6.00 25.65
N ILE A 25 -5.62 7.14 25.71
CA ILE A 25 -6.28 7.73 24.52
C ILE A 25 -5.23 8.07 23.45
N VAL A 26 -4.13 8.71 23.83
CA VAL A 26 -3.04 9.05 22.89
C VAL A 26 -2.44 7.79 22.26
N LEU A 27 -2.17 6.75 23.06
CA LEU A 27 -1.65 5.47 22.54
C LEU A 27 -2.65 4.80 21.59
N ALA A 28 -3.94 4.83 21.90
CA ALA A 28 -4.98 4.29 21.04
C ALA A 28 -5.07 5.04 19.69
N LEU A 29 -4.96 6.37 19.71
CA LEU A 29 -4.93 7.19 18.50
C LEU A 29 -3.69 6.90 17.65
N ILE A 30 -2.51 6.78 18.27
CA ILE A 30 -1.27 6.41 17.57
C ILE A 30 -1.40 5.01 16.95
N ALA A 31 -1.92 4.03 17.70
CA ALA A 31 -2.12 2.68 17.19
C ALA A 31 -3.10 2.67 15.99
N ALA A 32 -4.22 3.37 16.09
CA ALA A 32 -5.18 3.51 14.99
C ALA A 32 -4.54 4.15 13.76
N TRP A 33 -3.74 5.19 13.94
CA TRP A 33 -3.00 5.86 12.87
C TRP A 33 -2.00 4.92 12.19
N VAL A 34 -1.22 4.15 12.97
CA VAL A 34 -0.26 3.17 12.44
C VAL A 34 -0.99 2.08 11.64
N VAL A 35 -2.08 1.51 12.18
CA VAL A 35 -2.88 0.49 11.47
C VAL A 35 -3.41 1.04 10.15
N TYR A 36 -3.91 2.28 10.15
CA TYR A 36 -4.42 2.93 8.94
C TYR A 36 -3.31 3.11 7.89
N HIS A 37 -2.14 3.61 8.28
CA HIS A 37 -1.01 3.83 7.36
C HIS A 37 -0.35 2.54 6.86
N CYS A 38 -0.37 1.48 7.68
CA CYS A 38 0.24 0.19 7.31
C CYS A 38 -0.71 -0.76 6.59
N ARG A 39 -1.99 -0.39 6.42
CA ARG A 39 -3.03 -1.29 5.91
C ARG A 39 -2.69 -1.93 4.57
N ASP A 40 -2.18 -1.14 3.62
CA ASP A 40 -1.87 -1.58 2.27
C ASP A 40 -0.34 -1.68 2.01
N TYR A 41 0.44 -1.81 3.10
CA TYR A 41 1.90 -1.85 3.00
C TYR A 41 2.40 -3.06 2.23
N SER A 42 1.78 -4.23 2.44
CA SER A 42 2.18 -5.47 1.76
C SER A 42 1.97 -5.39 0.25
N GLU A 43 0.87 -4.78 -0.20
CA GLU A 43 0.51 -4.61 -1.60
C GLU A 43 1.44 -3.60 -2.29
N ARG A 44 1.69 -2.47 -1.64
CA ARG A 44 2.67 -1.49 -2.14
C ARG A 44 4.07 -2.07 -2.25
N ARG A 45 4.45 -2.95 -1.32
CA ARG A 45 5.73 -3.64 -1.37
C ARG A 45 5.82 -4.57 -2.57
N VAL A 46 4.77 -5.35 -2.87
CA VAL A 46 4.74 -6.21 -4.07
C VAL A 46 4.91 -5.40 -5.36
N ALA A 47 4.21 -4.26 -5.47
CA ALA A 47 4.40 -3.35 -6.59
C ALA A 47 5.84 -2.79 -6.63
N GLY A 48 6.40 -2.42 -5.49
CA GLY A 48 7.78 -1.95 -5.37
C GLY A 48 8.81 -3.01 -5.79
N ASP A 49 8.64 -4.25 -5.36
CA ASP A 49 9.50 -5.39 -5.71
C ASP A 49 9.43 -5.67 -7.23
N PHE A 50 8.23 -5.57 -7.83
CA PHE A 50 8.02 -5.69 -9.27
C PHE A 50 8.81 -4.62 -10.05
N PHE A 51 8.62 -3.35 -9.72
CA PHE A 51 9.37 -2.28 -10.37
C PHE A 51 10.87 -2.34 -10.07
N GLY A 52 11.26 -2.81 -8.89
CA GLY A 52 12.64 -3.06 -8.54
C GLY A 52 13.32 -4.13 -9.42
N ALA A 53 12.57 -5.15 -9.83
CA ALA A 53 13.06 -6.15 -10.80
C ALA A 53 13.18 -5.55 -12.21
N LEU A 54 12.19 -4.73 -12.64
CA LEU A 54 12.25 -4.03 -13.94
C LEU A 54 13.43 -3.05 -14.01
N GLN A 55 13.74 -2.32 -12.93
CA GLN A 55 14.91 -1.44 -12.85
C GLN A 55 16.23 -2.21 -13.04
N LYS A 56 16.30 -3.41 -12.52
CA LYS A 56 17.45 -4.31 -12.71
C LYS A 56 17.46 -5.00 -14.07
N GLN A 57 16.48 -4.73 -14.92
CA GLN A 57 16.23 -5.42 -16.19
C GLN A 57 16.07 -6.94 -16.04
N ASP A 58 15.69 -7.39 -14.85
CA ASP A 58 15.36 -8.79 -14.59
C ASP A 58 13.86 -9.03 -14.88
N TYR A 59 13.54 -9.07 -16.17
CA TYR A 59 12.17 -9.25 -16.64
C TYR A 59 11.60 -10.62 -16.27
N GLN A 60 12.48 -11.62 -16.08
CA GLN A 60 12.05 -12.95 -15.67
C GLN A 60 11.61 -12.97 -14.21
N ALA A 61 12.37 -12.31 -13.34
CA ALA A 61 11.96 -12.14 -11.95
C ALA A 61 10.70 -11.26 -11.85
N ALA A 62 10.62 -10.17 -12.63
CA ALA A 62 9.44 -9.32 -12.67
C ALA A 62 8.19 -10.09 -13.08
N TYR A 63 8.27 -10.96 -14.08
CA TYR A 63 7.16 -11.82 -14.49
C TYR A 63 6.76 -12.82 -13.39
N GLY A 64 7.74 -13.39 -12.67
CA GLY A 64 7.46 -14.23 -11.51
C GLY A 64 6.75 -13.47 -10.38
N ILE A 65 7.10 -12.20 -10.15
CA ILE A 65 6.41 -11.35 -9.18
C ILE A 65 4.99 -11.02 -9.66
N TRP A 66 4.80 -10.76 -10.97
CA TRP A 66 3.49 -10.47 -11.56
C TRP A 66 2.46 -11.54 -11.23
N PHE A 67 2.84 -12.80 -11.33
CA PHE A 67 1.97 -13.93 -11.01
C PHE A 67 2.16 -14.49 -9.60
N HIS A 68 3.02 -13.87 -8.81
CA HIS A 68 3.43 -14.38 -7.50
C HIS A 68 3.91 -15.83 -7.54
N ASP A 69 4.63 -16.17 -8.60
CA ASP A 69 5.15 -17.52 -8.85
C ASP A 69 6.61 -17.47 -9.34
N PRO A 70 7.59 -17.67 -8.46
CA PRO A 70 8.99 -17.70 -8.85
C PRO A 70 9.37 -18.91 -9.72
N ALA A 71 8.54 -19.95 -9.73
CA ALA A 71 8.76 -21.18 -10.49
C ALA A 71 7.97 -21.23 -11.80
N TRP A 72 7.45 -20.11 -12.29
CA TRP A 72 6.58 -20.02 -13.47
C TRP A 72 7.13 -20.74 -14.71
N LYS A 73 8.45 -20.83 -14.86
CA LYS A 73 9.11 -21.52 -15.99
C LYS A 73 8.82 -23.03 -16.03
N GLN A 74 8.44 -23.63 -14.91
CA GLN A 74 8.16 -25.06 -14.81
C GLN A 74 6.76 -25.42 -15.32
N HIS A 75 5.86 -24.42 -15.42
CA HIS A 75 4.47 -24.60 -15.85
C HIS A 75 3.97 -23.37 -16.66
N PRO A 76 4.64 -23.05 -17.79
CA PRO A 76 4.34 -21.84 -18.56
C PRO A 76 2.92 -21.86 -19.15
N GLU A 77 2.32 -23.02 -19.38
CA GLU A 77 0.96 -23.20 -19.87
C GLU A 77 -0.09 -22.59 -18.94
N LYS A 78 0.19 -22.48 -17.65
CA LYS A 78 -0.70 -21.87 -16.66
C LYS A 78 -0.94 -20.38 -16.95
N TYR A 79 -0.01 -19.73 -17.64
CA TYR A 79 -0.01 -18.30 -17.93
C TYR A 79 -0.26 -17.99 -19.41
N SER A 80 -1.00 -18.85 -20.08
CA SER A 80 -1.32 -18.72 -21.53
C SER A 80 -2.09 -17.44 -21.89
N SER A 81 -2.84 -16.85 -20.94
CA SER A 81 -3.59 -15.61 -21.15
C SER A 81 -2.71 -14.36 -21.19
N TYR A 82 -1.54 -14.39 -20.59
CA TYR A 82 -0.56 -13.30 -20.61
C TYR A 82 0.85 -13.91 -20.54
N GLN A 83 1.37 -14.25 -21.72
CA GLN A 83 2.65 -14.95 -21.84
C GLN A 83 3.82 -14.02 -21.59
N PHE A 84 4.99 -14.60 -21.30
CA PHE A 84 6.21 -13.83 -21.04
C PHE A 84 6.57 -12.89 -22.21
N ASN A 85 6.31 -13.28 -23.46
CA ASN A 85 6.59 -12.42 -24.62
C ASN A 85 5.69 -11.17 -24.64
N ASP A 86 4.41 -11.31 -24.26
CA ASP A 86 3.48 -10.19 -24.16
C ASP A 86 3.89 -9.28 -23.00
N PHE A 87 4.22 -9.87 -21.86
CA PHE A 87 4.76 -9.15 -20.72
C PHE A 87 6.03 -8.35 -21.08
N TYR A 88 6.98 -8.97 -21.78
CA TYR A 88 8.22 -8.32 -22.19
C TYR A 88 7.98 -7.21 -23.21
N ARG A 89 6.98 -7.35 -24.09
CA ARG A 89 6.57 -6.28 -25.00
C ARG A 89 6.01 -5.08 -24.23
N ASP A 90 5.22 -5.32 -23.19
CA ASP A 90 4.54 -4.26 -22.44
C ASP A 90 5.49 -3.56 -21.42
N TRP A 91 6.33 -4.33 -20.73
CA TRP A 91 7.20 -3.86 -19.66
C TRP A 91 8.69 -3.80 -20.00
N GLY A 92 9.08 -4.29 -21.15
CA GLY A 92 10.47 -4.23 -21.64
C GLY A 92 10.86 -2.86 -22.14
N PRO A 93 12.12 -2.70 -22.63
CA PRO A 93 12.64 -1.42 -23.10
C PRO A 93 11.88 -0.80 -24.26
N GLY A 94 11.17 -1.60 -25.03
CA GLY A 94 10.30 -1.17 -26.15
C GLY A 94 8.84 -0.90 -25.78
N GLY A 95 8.48 -1.13 -24.52
CA GLY A 95 7.13 -0.92 -24.05
C GLY A 95 6.83 0.56 -23.72
N GLU A 96 5.61 0.82 -23.27
CA GLU A 96 5.11 2.18 -22.97
C GLU A 96 6.01 2.94 -21.97
N TRP A 97 6.52 2.27 -20.96
CA TRP A 97 7.35 2.88 -19.92
C TRP A 97 8.80 2.95 -20.29
N GLY A 98 9.23 2.26 -21.36
CA GLY A 98 10.60 2.19 -21.81
C GLY A 98 11.52 1.58 -20.74
N LEU A 99 12.81 1.99 -20.76
CA LEU A 99 13.75 1.55 -19.72
C LEU A 99 13.43 2.23 -18.38
N ILE A 100 13.04 1.44 -17.40
CA ILE A 100 12.72 1.94 -16.05
C ILE A 100 14.01 2.08 -15.26
N LYS A 101 14.35 3.32 -14.90
CA LYS A 101 15.54 3.67 -14.10
C LYS A 101 15.18 3.97 -12.65
N THR A 102 14.04 4.61 -12.44
CA THR A 102 13.54 4.98 -11.09
C THR A 102 12.07 4.67 -10.99
N SER A 103 11.62 4.26 -9.81
CA SER A 103 10.22 4.10 -9.50
C SER A 103 9.92 4.42 -8.05
N SER A 104 8.73 4.89 -7.78
CA SER A 104 8.22 5.16 -6.44
C SER A 104 6.74 4.77 -6.37
N ALA A 105 6.38 3.94 -5.41
CA ALA A 105 4.98 3.66 -5.11
C ALA A 105 4.41 4.83 -4.30
N ASP A 106 3.64 5.69 -4.96
CA ASP A 106 3.22 6.98 -4.41
C ASP A 106 2.06 6.82 -3.44
N CYS A 107 0.99 6.17 -3.85
CA CYS A 107 -0.15 5.90 -3.01
C CYS A 107 -0.85 4.59 -3.38
N SER A 108 -1.80 4.20 -2.55
CA SER A 108 -2.64 3.04 -2.75
C SER A 108 -4.07 3.33 -2.34
N LEU A 109 -5.02 2.72 -3.04
CA LEU A 109 -6.43 2.77 -2.73
C LEU A 109 -7.01 1.35 -2.69
N SER A 110 -7.68 1.02 -1.58
CA SER A 110 -8.49 -0.19 -1.47
C SER A 110 -9.94 0.17 -1.78
N PRO A 111 -10.48 -0.17 -2.95
CA PRO A 111 -11.86 0.10 -3.28
C PRO A 111 -12.81 -0.62 -2.33
N SER A 112 -13.93 0.00 -1.99
CA SER A 112 -14.95 -0.60 -1.13
C SER A 112 -15.50 -1.87 -1.81
N GLY A 113 -15.45 -2.99 -1.09
CA GLY A 113 -15.87 -4.30 -1.63
C GLY A 113 -14.90 -4.96 -2.61
N GLY A 114 -13.74 -4.33 -2.92
CA GLY A 114 -12.72 -4.92 -3.78
C GLY A 114 -11.84 -5.95 -3.05
N SER A 115 -11.40 -6.98 -3.78
CA SER A 115 -10.50 -8.03 -3.29
C SER A 115 -9.04 -7.60 -3.28
N GLY A 116 -8.69 -6.47 -3.90
CA GLY A 116 -7.33 -5.99 -4.06
C GLY A 116 -7.15 -4.51 -3.73
N VAL A 117 -6.00 -4.02 -4.11
CA VAL A 117 -5.54 -2.63 -3.90
C VAL A 117 -5.02 -2.07 -5.21
N ILE A 118 -5.43 -0.87 -5.56
CA ILE A 118 -4.83 -0.12 -6.66
C ILE A 118 -3.60 0.60 -6.12
N VAL A 119 -2.46 0.41 -6.76
CA VAL A 119 -1.21 1.09 -6.43
C VAL A 119 -0.80 1.96 -7.61
N GLN A 120 -0.67 3.26 -7.36
CA GLN A 120 -0.08 4.19 -8.32
C GLN A 120 1.43 4.23 -8.13
N VAL A 121 2.17 4.21 -9.23
CA VAL A 121 3.63 4.26 -9.21
C VAL A 121 4.10 5.37 -10.13
N THR A 122 5.02 6.22 -9.65
CA THR A 122 5.74 7.14 -10.53
C THR A 122 6.95 6.43 -11.13
N VAL A 123 7.08 6.47 -12.44
CA VAL A 123 8.18 5.85 -13.20
C VAL A 123 8.97 6.93 -13.92
N ASN A 124 10.30 6.92 -13.72
CA ASN A 124 11.22 7.87 -14.36
C ASN A 124 10.88 9.35 -14.17
N GLY A 125 10.12 9.70 -13.12
CA GLY A 125 9.65 11.06 -12.87
C GLY A 125 8.64 11.58 -13.87
N ARG A 126 7.96 10.70 -14.62
CA ARG A 126 6.89 11.09 -15.57
C ARG A 126 5.65 11.55 -14.83
N THR A 127 4.83 12.36 -15.48
CA THR A 127 3.50 12.78 -15.02
C THR A 127 2.43 11.71 -15.24
N GLU A 128 2.66 10.83 -16.19
CA GLU A 128 1.84 9.64 -16.42
C GLU A 128 2.28 8.54 -15.48
N HIS A 129 1.33 7.81 -14.92
CA HIS A 129 1.57 6.81 -13.89
C HIS A 129 0.98 5.47 -14.29
N PRO A 130 1.72 4.36 -14.16
CA PRO A 130 1.13 3.04 -14.20
C PRO A 130 0.31 2.80 -12.93
N TYR A 131 -0.86 2.20 -13.12
CA TYR A 131 -1.75 1.77 -12.04
C TYR A 131 -1.80 0.26 -12.04
N LEU A 132 -1.40 -0.33 -10.92
CA LEU A 132 -1.42 -1.78 -10.75
C LEU A 132 -2.51 -2.18 -9.76
N TRP A 133 -3.25 -3.21 -10.12
CA TRP A 133 -4.10 -3.92 -9.18
C TRP A 133 -3.27 -5.02 -8.51
N VAL A 134 -3.25 -5.03 -7.18
CA VAL A 134 -2.60 -6.07 -6.38
C VAL A 134 -3.68 -6.82 -5.62
N GLU A 135 -3.87 -8.09 -5.96
CA GLU A 135 -4.82 -8.96 -5.26
C GLU A 135 -4.35 -9.25 -3.83
N LYS A 136 -5.20 -9.01 -2.82
CA LYS A 136 -4.80 -9.17 -1.41
C LYS A 136 -4.49 -10.60 -1.03
N SER A 137 -5.25 -11.56 -1.57
CA SER A 137 -5.15 -12.97 -1.22
C SER A 137 -3.96 -13.65 -1.87
N SER A 138 -3.76 -13.46 -3.17
CA SER A 138 -2.74 -14.14 -3.96
C SER A 138 -1.46 -13.34 -4.16
N LYS A 139 -1.51 -12.01 -3.90
CA LYS A 139 -0.43 -11.06 -4.20
C LYS A 139 -0.05 -11.01 -5.67
N THR A 140 -0.94 -11.47 -6.55
CA THR A 140 -0.77 -11.34 -8.00
C THR A 140 -1.01 -9.91 -8.44
N LEU A 141 -0.32 -9.50 -9.49
CA LEU A 141 -0.46 -8.20 -10.12
C LEU A 141 -1.33 -8.32 -11.37
N SER A 142 -2.01 -7.24 -11.69
CA SER A 142 -2.68 -7.03 -12.98
C SER A 142 -2.76 -5.54 -13.28
N PHE A 143 -3.14 -5.18 -14.50
CA PHE A 143 -3.44 -3.80 -14.84
C PHE A 143 -4.68 -3.35 -14.06
N SER A 144 -4.63 -2.14 -13.51
CA SER A 144 -5.78 -1.59 -12.81
C SER A 144 -6.87 -1.17 -13.80
N PRO A 145 -8.14 -1.50 -13.54
CA PRO A 145 -9.25 -1.02 -14.37
C PRO A 145 -9.54 0.48 -14.15
N ASN A 146 -9.03 1.07 -13.09
CA ASN A 146 -9.29 2.45 -12.71
C ASN A 146 -8.00 3.17 -12.34
N GLU A 147 -7.94 4.45 -12.68
CA GLU A 147 -6.93 5.37 -12.21
C GLU A 147 -7.32 5.91 -10.83
N ILE A 148 -6.32 6.23 -10.02
CA ILE A 148 -6.50 6.88 -8.72
C ILE A 148 -5.70 8.17 -8.70
N GLN A 149 -6.15 9.16 -7.95
CA GLN A 149 -5.38 10.38 -7.74
C GLN A 149 -4.70 10.32 -6.38
N CYS A 150 -3.36 10.37 -6.40
CA CYS A 150 -2.56 10.54 -5.20
C CYS A 150 -2.45 12.02 -4.88
N GLY A 151 -3.04 12.46 -3.81
CA GLY A 151 -2.91 13.84 -3.37
C GLY A 151 -4.22 14.61 -3.50
N ASN A 152 -4.85 14.66 -2.48
CA ASN A 152 -5.57 15.70 -1.77
C ASN A 152 -6.35 15.07 -0.62
N TRP A 153 -5.66 14.76 0.45
CA TRP A 153 -6.29 14.41 1.73
C TRP A 153 -7.36 15.45 2.12
N TRP A 154 -7.25 16.68 1.61
CA TRP A 154 -8.17 17.80 1.89
C TRP A 154 -9.34 17.91 0.92
N GLY A 155 -9.34 17.20 -0.21
CA GLY A 155 -10.42 17.27 -1.21
C GLY A 155 -11.77 16.68 -0.75
N TRP A 156 -11.77 15.85 0.29
CA TRP A 156 -12.97 15.26 0.87
C TRP A 156 -13.75 16.18 1.83
N LEU A 157 -13.21 17.34 2.15
CA LEU A 157 -13.81 18.30 3.08
C LEU A 157 -14.49 19.48 2.38
N VAL A 158 -14.54 19.53 1.03
CA VAL A 158 -15.01 20.68 0.26
C VAL A 158 -16.14 20.34 -0.74
N GLU A 159 -16.75 19.14 -0.67
CA GLU A 159 -18.00 18.83 -1.39
C GLU A 159 -19.14 18.58 -0.43
#